data_5a92091603c27c174ce79fa954450e44
#
_entry.id   5a92091603c27c174ce79fa954450e44
#
_cell.length_a   1.000
_cell.length_b   1.000
_cell.length_c   1.000
_cell.angle_alpha   90.00
_cell.angle_beta   90.00
_cell.angle_gamma   90.00
#
_symmetry.space_group_name_H-M   'P 1'
#
loop_
_entity.id
_entity.type
_entity.pdbx_description
1 polymer ?
#
loop_
_entity_poly.entity_id
_entity_poly.type
_entity_poly.pdbx_seq_one_letter_code
_entity_poly.pdbx_strand_id
1 'polypeptide(L)'
;MPRTVFLSGPAGSGKTTVLRLSYAEKVATWGRTAAVDTDQLFLMVDPQWDLPYDDARTALVLRQCVQLAESFFAADYENVLIAGNSIHDAIDLNPVIPDLLRIGQVFHCSLTPTTEAVLRRTANDPDRSPAHLLDDHRNLRTKRSPWSAPVDNSVLTPLETLQEVARLVASGEGQVHGLLPTPR
;
A
#
# COMPACT_ATOMS: atom_id res chain seq x y z
N MET A 1 -2.35 -8.12 18.52
CA MET A 1 -2.61 -6.67 18.39
C MET A 1 -2.98 -6.38 16.95
N PRO A 2 -4.04 -5.60 16.67
CA PRO A 2 -4.45 -5.23 15.30
C PRO A 2 -3.31 -4.53 14.53
N ARG A 3 -3.24 -4.78 13.20
CA ARG A 3 -2.20 -4.22 12.34
C ARG A 3 -2.81 -3.59 11.09
N THR A 4 -2.47 -2.34 10.85
CA THR A 4 -2.73 -1.68 9.56
C THR A 4 -1.45 -1.65 8.77
N VAL A 5 -1.45 -2.22 7.57
CA VAL A 5 -0.28 -2.34 6.72
C VAL A 5 -0.54 -1.64 5.40
N PHE A 6 0.23 -0.60 5.14
CA PHE A 6 0.20 0.12 3.88
C PHE A 6 1.23 -0.46 2.92
N LEU A 7 0.78 -0.72 1.70
CA LEU A 7 1.59 -1.28 0.63
C LEU A 7 1.70 -0.26 -0.50
N SER A 8 2.88 0.33 -0.64
CA SER A 8 3.20 1.26 -1.74
C SER A 8 4.02 0.58 -2.84
N GLY A 9 4.33 1.32 -3.87
CA GLY A 9 5.18 0.89 -4.98
C GLY A 9 4.69 1.46 -6.31
N PRO A 10 5.55 1.43 -7.34
CA PRO A 10 5.22 2.00 -8.65
C PRO A 10 4.03 1.32 -9.31
N ALA A 11 3.47 1.96 -10.32
CA ALA A 11 2.50 1.33 -11.20
C ALA A 11 3.07 0.02 -11.77
N GLY A 12 2.26 -1.04 -11.84
CA GLY A 12 2.72 -2.37 -12.26
C GLY A 12 3.53 -3.16 -11.21
N SER A 13 3.74 -2.63 -10.00
CA SER A 13 4.47 -3.37 -8.94
C SER A 13 3.71 -4.56 -8.37
N GLY A 14 2.39 -4.66 -8.59
CA GLY A 14 1.58 -5.79 -8.15
C GLY A 14 0.76 -5.52 -6.88
N LYS A 15 0.67 -4.29 -6.37
CA LYS A 15 -0.15 -3.92 -5.19
C LYS A 15 -1.56 -4.48 -5.25
N THR A 16 -2.31 -4.11 -6.29
CA THR A 16 -3.70 -4.54 -6.48
C THR A 16 -3.82 -6.07 -6.64
N THR A 17 -2.82 -6.72 -7.23
CA THR A 17 -2.81 -8.18 -7.37
C THR A 17 -2.69 -8.87 -6.00
N VAL A 18 -1.84 -8.34 -5.12
CA VAL A 18 -1.72 -8.83 -3.73
C VAL A 18 -3.02 -8.59 -2.95
N LEU A 19 -3.65 -7.41 -3.09
CA LEU A 19 -4.95 -7.14 -2.45
C LEU A 19 -6.04 -8.12 -2.89
N ARG A 20 -6.02 -8.54 -4.17
CA ARG A 20 -7.02 -9.43 -4.79
C ARG A 20 -6.79 -10.92 -4.53
N LEU A 21 -5.77 -11.32 -3.79
CA LEU A 21 -5.66 -12.69 -3.29
C LEU A 21 -6.97 -13.10 -2.60
N SER A 22 -7.36 -14.35 -2.72
CA SER A 22 -8.57 -14.86 -2.10
C SER A 22 -8.51 -14.70 -0.56
N TYR A 23 -9.68 -14.66 0.07
CA TYR A 23 -9.76 -14.60 1.53
C TYR A 23 -9.04 -15.79 2.18
N ALA A 24 -9.19 -16.99 1.61
CA ALA A 24 -8.55 -18.20 2.11
C ALA A 24 -7.01 -18.12 2.06
N GLU A 25 -6.43 -17.60 0.96
CA GLU A 25 -4.98 -17.39 0.84
C GLU A 25 -4.47 -16.39 1.88
N LYS A 26 -5.18 -15.27 2.09
CA LYS A 26 -4.83 -14.28 3.10
C LYS A 26 -4.89 -14.85 4.51
N VAL A 27 -5.95 -15.57 4.84
CA VAL A 27 -6.11 -16.20 6.16
C VAL A 27 -5.03 -17.25 6.42
N ALA A 28 -4.73 -18.09 5.44
CA ALA A 28 -3.69 -19.12 5.57
C ALA A 28 -2.28 -18.52 5.74
N THR A 29 -2.06 -17.33 5.16
CA THR A 29 -0.75 -16.66 5.23
C THR A 29 -0.60 -15.80 6.49
N TRP A 30 -1.63 -15.06 6.88
CA TRP A 30 -1.48 -13.97 7.84
C TRP A 30 -2.62 -13.84 8.86
N GLY A 31 -3.56 -14.78 8.90
CA GLY A 31 -4.76 -14.68 9.72
C GLY A 31 -5.85 -13.83 9.04
N ARG A 32 -6.88 -13.47 9.81
CA ARG A 32 -8.03 -12.72 9.28
C ARG A 32 -7.60 -11.35 8.77
N THR A 33 -7.48 -11.22 7.46
CA THR A 33 -6.95 -10.03 6.78
C THR A 33 -8.01 -9.43 5.85
N ALA A 34 -8.38 -8.17 6.11
CA ALA A 34 -9.15 -7.35 5.18
C ALA A 34 -8.23 -6.63 4.18
N ALA A 35 -8.77 -6.27 3.03
CA ALA A 35 -8.04 -5.54 1.99
C ALA A 35 -8.82 -4.29 1.57
N VAL A 36 -8.14 -3.15 1.51
CA VAL A 36 -8.69 -1.86 1.10
C VAL A 36 -7.87 -1.33 -0.08
N ASP A 37 -8.52 -1.12 -1.21
CA ASP A 37 -7.94 -0.48 -2.39
C ASP A 37 -8.29 1.01 -2.36
N THR A 38 -7.31 1.89 -2.16
CA THR A 38 -7.55 3.34 -2.09
C THR A 38 -8.01 3.91 -3.42
N ASP A 39 -7.67 3.27 -4.54
CA ASP A 39 -8.12 3.71 -5.86
C ASP A 39 -9.65 3.54 -5.98
N GLN A 40 -10.24 2.51 -5.35
CA GLN A 40 -11.70 2.36 -5.28
C GLN A 40 -12.36 3.46 -4.43
N LEU A 41 -11.71 3.91 -3.36
CA LEU A 41 -12.21 5.03 -2.56
C LEU A 41 -12.14 6.35 -3.34
N PHE A 42 -11.09 6.56 -4.13
CA PHE A 42 -11.00 7.72 -5.02
C PHE A 42 -12.12 7.72 -6.07
N LEU A 43 -12.43 6.58 -6.67
CA LEU A 43 -13.52 6.45 -7.66
C LEU A 43 -14.91 6.79 -7.08
N MET A 44 -15.10 6.72 -5.77
CA MET A 44 -16.35 7.17 -5.13
C MET A 44 -16.51 8.71 -5.18
N VAL A 45 -15.40 9.44 -5.26
CA VAL A 45 -15.38 10.91 -5.30
C VAL A 45 -15.17 11.43 -6.71
N ASP A 46 -14.35 10.74 -7.50
CA ASP A 46 -13.95 11.13 -8.84
C ASP A 46 -13.99 9.91 -9.79
N PRO A 47 -15.19 9.52 -10.27
CA PRO A 47 -15.37 8.31 -11.08
C PRO A 47 -14.63 8.33 -12.42
N GLN A 48 -14.30 9.50 -12.93
CA GLN A 48 -13.66 9.69 -14.23
C GLN A 48 -12.16 9.96 -14.14
N TRP A 49 -11.63 10.16 -12.94
CA TRP A 49 -10.24 10.59 -12.72
C TRP A 49 -9.90 11.90 -13.45
N ASP A 50 -10.88 12.80 -13.62
CA ASP A 50 -10.73 14.04 -14.36
C ASP A 50 -10.45 15.27 -13.49
N LEU A 51 -10.55 15.11 -12.17
CA LEU A 51 -10.19 16.18 -11.23
C LEU A 51 -8.67 16.24 -11.03
N PRO A 52 -8.08 17.43 -10.92
CA PRO A 52 -6.66 17.57 -10.63
C PRO A 52 -6.33 16.93 -9.26
N TYR A 53 -5.09 16.44 -9.12
CA TYR A 53 -4.62 15.90 -7.83
C TYR A 53 -4.79 16.96 -6.73
N ASP A 54 -5.29 16.54 -5.57
CA ASP A 54 -5.64 17.41 -4.47
C ASP A 54 -5.34 16.72 -3.14
N ASP A 55 -4.54 17.39 -2.30
CA ASP A 55 -4.15 16.91 -0.98
C ASP A 55 -5.36 16.71 -0.05
N ALA A 56 -6.41 17.52 -0.20
CA ALA A 56 -7.61 17.41 0.62
C ALA A 56 -8.38 16.11 0.32
N ARG A 57 -8.44 15.68 -0.95
CA ARG A 57 -9.04 14.38 -1.33
C ARG A 57 -8.18 13.22 -0.86
N THR A 58 -6.87 13.32 -1.00
CA THR A 58 -5.96 12.31 -0.46
C THR A 58 -6.16 12.15 1.04
N ALA A 59 -6.21 13.26 1.79
CA ALA A 59 -6.49 13.24 3.22
C ALA A 59 -7.89 12.67 3.54
N LEU A 60 -8.89 12.92 2.70
CA LEU A 60 -10.23 12.32 2.86
C LEU A 60 -10.16 10.81 2.73
N VAL A 61 -9.54 10.29 1.66
CA VAL A 61 -9.38 8.85 1.43
C VAL A 61 -8.60 8.19 2.56
N LEU A 62 -7.53 8.81 3.04
CA LEU A 62 -6.78 8.28 4.18
C LEU A 62 -7.61 8.21 5.46
N ARG A 63 -8.45 9.23 5.75
CA ARG A 63 -9.40 9.18 6.88
C ARG A 63 -10.42 8.05 6.73
N GLN A 64 -10.92 7.81 5.51
CA GLN A 64 -11.79 6.66 5.23
C GLN A 64 -11.07 5.32 5.48
N CYS A 65 -9.79 5.23 5.13
CA CYS A 65 -8.98 4.04 5.46
C CYS A 65 -8.92 3.79 6.98
N VAL A 66 -8.79 4.84 7.80
CA VAL A 66 -8.83 4.71 9.27
C VAL A 66 -10.17 4.14 9.73
N GLN A 67 -11.28 4.71 9.26
CA GLN A 67 -12.64 4.27 9.62
C GLN A 67 -12.90 2.82 9.20
N LEU A 68 -12.45 2.41 8.02
CA LEU A 68 -12.54 1.03 7.55
C LEU A 68 -11.69 0.10 8.43
N ALA A 69 -10.47 0.50 8.78
CA ALA A 69 -9.61 -0.28 9.65
C ALA A 69 -10.26 -0.48 11.04
N GLU A 70 -10.79 0.58 11.66
CA GLU A 70 -11.55 0.49 12.92
C GLU A 70 -12.72 -0.50 12.81
N SER A 71 -13.50 -0.42 11.73
CA SER A 71 -14.64 -1.29 11.48
C SER A 71 -14.24 -2.76 11.34
N PHE A 72 -13.14 -3.04 10.58
CA PHE A 72 -12.65 -4.40 10.43
C PHE A 72 -12.09 -4.96 11.74
N PHE A 73 -11.36 -4.16 12.52
CA PHE A 73 -10.86 -4.60 13.82
C PHE A 73 -11.99 -4.87 14.82
N ALA A 74 -13.07 -4.08 14.80
CA ALA A 74 -14.27 -4.34 15.59
C ALA A 74 -15.00 -5.64 15.18
N ALA A 75 -14.77 -6.12 13.95
CA ALA A 75 -15.25 -7.41 13.43
C ALA A 75 -14.21 -8.53 13.53
N ASP A 76 -13.25 -8.42 14.46
CA ASP A 76 -12.19 -9.38 14.76
C ASP A 76 -11.24 -9.68 13.59
N TYR A 77 -11.05 -8.77 12.64
CA TYR A 77 -9.92 -8.87 11.72
C TYR A 77 -8.61 -8.53 12.44
N GLU A 78 -7.57 -9.28 12.15
CA GLU A 78 -6.25 -9.12 12.76
C GLU A 78 -5.40 -8.10 11.99
N ASN A 79 -5.61 -8.06 10.66
CA ASN A 79 -4.84 -7.23 9.76
C ASN A 79 -5.75 -6.50 8.77
N VAL A 80 -5.38 -5.28 8.43
CA VAL A 80 -5.97 -4.51 7.33
C VAL A 80 -4.84 -4.12 6.38
N LEU A 81 -4.85 -4.69 5.17
CA LEU A 81 -3.89 -4.39 4.11
C LEU A 81 -4.47 -3.31 3.21
N ILE A 82 -3.79 -2.18 3.10
CA ILE A 82 -4.24 -1.00 2.34
C ILE A 82 -3.23 -0.72 1.24
N ALA A 83 -3.68 -0.57 0.01
CA ALA A 83 -2.83 -0.19 -1.11
C ALA A 83 -3.58 0.64 -2.15
N GLY A 84 -2.85 1.33 -3.00
CA GLY A 84 -3.34 2.14 -4.12
C GLY A 84 -2.30 3.16 -4.55
N ASN A 85 -2.67 4.04 -5.44
CA ASN A 85 -1.74 5.03 -6.01
C ASN A 85 -1.64 6.32 -5.17
N SER A 86 -2.41 6.45 -4.09
CA SER A 86 -2.43 7.63 -3.22
C SER A 86 -1.35 7.64 -2.16
N ILE A 87 -0.65 6.52 -1.99
CA ILE A 87 0.36 6.35 -0.96
C ILE A 87 1.64 5.89 -1.64
N HIS A 88 2.60 6.80 -1.73
CA HIS A 88 3.89 6.53 -2.35
C HIS A 88 4.96 6.22 -1.32
N ASP A 89 4.86 6.84 -0.13
CA ASP A 89 5.81 6.68 0.97
C ASP A 89 5.10 6.71 2.32
N ALA A 90 5.78 6.24 3.36
CA ALA A 90 5.29 6.27 4.73
C ALA A 90 4.95 7.68 5.22
N ILE A 91 5.62 8.72 4.70
CA ILE A 91 5.36 10.12 5.06
C ILE A 91 3.97 10.60 4.64
N ASP A 92 3.41 10.04 3.58
CA ASP A 92 2.06 10.38 3.10
C ASP A 92 0.98 10.02 4.13
N LEU A 93 1.32 9.15 5.09
CA LEU A 93 0.43 8.74 6.18
C LEU A 93 0.37 9.75 7.33
N ASN A 94 1.27 10.75 7.38
CA ASN A 94 1.33 11.72 8.49
C ASN A 94 -0.03 12.32 8.88
N PRO A 95 -0.94 12.66 7.95
CA PRO A 95 -2.25 13.21 8.31
C PRO A 95 -3.12 12.29 9.17
N VAL A 96 -2.86 10.98 9.15
CA VAL A 96 -3.71 9.96 9.82
C VAL A 96 -2.94 9.05 10.78
N ILE A 97 -1.61 9.20 10.88
CA ILE A 97 -0.77 8.37 11.79
C ILE A 97 -1.29 8.39 13.23
N PRO A 98 -1.65 9.54 13.85
CA PRO A 98 -2.13 9.53 15.22
C PRO A 98 -3.39 8.68 15.42
N ASP A 99 -4.32 8.75 14.48
CA ASP A 99 -5.56 7.96 14.54
C ASP A 99 -5.30 6.47 14.33
N LEU A 100 -4.42 6.14 13.38
CA LEU A 100 -4.02 4.75 13.11
C LEU A 100 -3.33 4.12 14.32
N LEU A 101 -2.41 4.83 14.97
CA LEU A 101 -1.68 4.34 16.15
C LEU A 101 -2.60 4.14 17.37
N ARG A 102 -3.70 4.86 17.44
CA ARG A 102 -4.72 4.69 18.48
C ARG A 102 -5.46 3.35 18.35
N ILE A 103 -5.63 2.85 17.12
CA ILE A 103 -6.40 1.63 16.84
C ILE A 103 -5.53 0.37 16.68
N GLY A 104 -4.23 0.51 16.48
CA GLY A 104 -3.33 -0.63 16.32
C GLY A 104 -1.90 -0.27 15.93
N GLN A 105 -1.14 -1.27 15.56
CA GLN A 105 0.18 -1.08 14.97
C GLN A 105 0.06 -0.66 13.52
N VAL A 106 0.98 0.20 13.06
CA VAL A 106 1.02 0.71 11.69
C VAL A 106 2.33 0.30 11.04
N PHE A 107 2.25 -0.22 9.83
CA PHE A 107 3.41 -0.62 9.03
C PHE A 107 3.32 -0.02 7.64
N HIS A 108 4.47 0.25 7.04
CA HIS A 108 4.57 0.62 5.65
C HIS A 108 5.59 -0.26 4.93
N CYS A 109 5.14 -0.97 3.89
CA CYS A 109 5.97 -1.78 3.01
C CYS A 109 5.95 -1.21 1.59
N SER A 110 7.11 -1.16 0.94
CA SER A 110 7.23 -0.65 -0.42
C SER A 110 7.65 -1.76 -1.38
N LEU A 111 6.79 -2.10 -2.34
CA LEU A 111 7.15 -3.02 -3.41
C LEU A 111 8.18 -2.35 -4.33
N THR A 112 9.31 -3.02 -4.51
CA THR A 112 10.46 -2.51 -5.25
C THR A 112 10.91 -3.46 -6.36
N PRO A 113 10.01 -3.89 -7.27
CA PRO A 113 10.39 -4.75 -8.37
C PRO A 113 11.43 -4.09 -9.26
N THR A 114 12.20 -4.88 -10.02
CA THR A 114 13.05 -4.34 -11.07
C THR A 114 12.22 -3.74 -12.20
N THR A 115 12.83 -2.84 -12.96
CA THR A 115 12.23 -2.25 -14.16
C THR A 115 11.76 -3.32 -15.15
N GLU A 116 12.58 -4.35 -15.38
CA GLU A 116 12.28 -5.46 -16.27
C GLU A 116 11.03 -6.25 -15.79
N ALA A 117 10.90 -6.44 -14.47
CA ALA A 117 9.74 -7.11 -13.90
C ALA A 117 8.46 -6.29 -14.10
N VAL A 118 8.52 -4.98 -13.93
CA VAL A 118 7.38 -4.08 -14.19
C VAL A 118 6.98 -4.12 -15.66
N LEU A 119 7.93 -3.91 -16.57
CA LEU A 119 7.65 -3.93 -18.02
C LEU A 119 7.08 -5.27 -18.49
N ARG A 120 7.61 -6.39 -17.98
CA ARG A 120 7.08 -7.73 -18.30
C ARG A 120 5.64 -7.91 -17.84
N ARG A 121 5.30 -7.43 -16.61
CA ARG A 121 3.95 -7.56 -16.04
C ARG A 121 2.92 -6.71 -16.75
N THR A 122 3.34 -5.59 -17.33
CA THR A 122 2.47 -4.60 -17.97
C THR A 122 2.51 -4.66 -19.49
N ALA A 123 3.24 -5.61 -20.07
CA ALA A 123 3.45 -5.70 -21.53
C ALA A 123 2.16 -5.78 -22.35
N ASN A 124 1.08 -6.31 -21.78
CA ASN A 124 -0.23 -6.45 -22.41
C ASN A 124 -1.28 -5.48 -21.84
N ASP A 125 -0.88 -4.47 -21.08
CA ASP A 125 -1.79 -3.47 -20.50
C ASP A 125 -1.85 -2.25 -21.46
N PRO A 126 -2.95 -2.09 -22.24
CA PRO A 126 -3.06 -1.02 -23.23
C PRO A 126 -3.10 0.37 -22.63
N ASP A 127 -3.48 0.48 -21.36
CA ASP A 127 -3.66 1.76 -20.67
C ASP A 127 -2.35 2.29 -20.06
N ARG A 128 -1.23 1.53 -20.21
CA ARG A 128 0.05 1.88 -19.60
C ARG A 128 1.15 2.04 -20.61
N SER A 129 1.61 3.28 -20.81
CA SER A 129 2.81 3.51 -21.63
C SER A 129 4.08 3.10 -20.87
N PRO A 130 5.06 2.44 -21.55
CA PRO A 130 6.34 2.10 -20.93
C PRO A 130 7.08 3.32 -20.37
N ALA A 131 7.01 4.47 -21.03
CA ALA A 131 7.66 5.71 -20.58
C ALA A 131 7.10 6.17 -19.21
N HIS A 132 5.79 6.20 -19.05
CA HIS A 132 5.15 6.56 -17.78
C HIS A 132 5.55 5.61 -16.64
N LEU A 133 5.56 4.30 -16.92
CA LEU A 133 5.96 3.30 -15.94
C LEU A 133 7.42 3.46 -15.49
N LEU A 134 8.31 3.80 -16.41
CA LEU A 134 9.74 4.03 -16.12
C LEU A 134 9.94 5.29 -15.27
N ASP A 135 9.20 6.36 -15.56
CA ASP A 135 9.28 7.60 -14.79
C ASP A 135 8.73 7.42 -13.39
N ASP A 136 7.59 6.76 -13.23
CA ASP A 136 7.01 6.43 -11.93
C ASP A 136 7.96 5.54 -11.10
N HIS A 137 8.51 4.49 -11.71
CA HIS A 137 9.47 3.60 -11.09
C HIS A 137 10.73 4.35 -10.61
N ARG A 138 11.27 5.27 -11.42
CA ARG A 138 12.44 6.09 -11.07
C ARG A 138 12.13 7.02 -9.90
N ASN A 139 11.00 7.71 -9.96
CA ASN A 139 10.58 8.69 -8.96
C ASN A 139 10.38 8.05 -7.59
N LEU A 140 9.73 6.88 -7.53
CA LEU A 140 9.48 6.20 -6.27
C LEU A 140 10.74 5.56 -5.66
N ARG A 141 11.68 5.10 -6.48
CA ARG A 141 12.97 4.60 -5.94
C ARG A 141 13.82 5.69 -5.29
N THR A 142 13.74 6.92 -5.81
CA THR A 142 14.54 8.05 -5.29
C THR A 142 13.93 8.70 -4.06
N LYS A 143 12.61 8.53 -3.84
CA LYS A 143 11.87 9.19 -2.74
C LYS A 143 11.60 8.29 -1.53
N ARG A 144 12.04 7.02 -1.57
CA ARG A 144 11.76 6.08 -0.49
C ARG A 144 12.37 6.53 0.83
N SER A 145 11.54 6.65 1.85
CA SER A 145 11.98 6.98 3.20
C SER A 145 12.60 5.76 3.91
N PRO A 146 13.43 5.98 4.93
CA PRO A 146 13.98 4.90 5.76
C PRO A 146 12.90 4.16 6.60
N TRP A 147 11.69 4.70 6.65
CA TRP A 147 10.56 4.12 7.40
C TRP A 147 9.78 3.07 6.62
N SER A 148 10.08 2.89 5.34
CA SER A 148 9.43 1.91 4.47
C SER A 148 10.26 0.64 4.38
N ALA A 149 9.69 -0.51 4.76
CA ALA A 149 10.33 -1.80 4.54
C ALA A 149 10.29 -2.16 3.03
N PRO A 150 11.44 -2.38 2.37
CA PRO A 150 11.44 -2.73 0.95
C PRO A 150 11.09 -4.20 0.74
N VAL A 151 10.28 -4.47 -0.27
CA VAL A 151 9.95 -5.82 -0.75
C VAL A 151 10.35 -5.93 -2.23
N ASP A 152 11.47 -6.54 -2.52
CA ASP A 152 11.79 -6.90 -3.90
C ASP A 152 10.95 -8.11 -4.33
N ASN A 153 9.91 -7.82 -5.07
CA ASN A 153 8.99 -8.83 -5.58
C ASN A 153 9.18 -9.11 -7.09
N SER A 154 10.37 -8.84 -7.63
CA SER A 154 10.67 -9.01 -9.07
C SER A 154 10.34 -10.38 -9.62
N VAL A 155 10.58 -11.42 -8.80
CA VAL A 155 10.36 -12.84 -9.15
C VAL A 155 9.29 -13.52 -8.31
N LEU A 156 8.77 -12.84 -7.29
CA LEU A 156 7.76 -13.41 -6.40
C LEU A 156 6.39 -13.43 -7.04
N THR A 157 5.63 -14.47 -6.75
CA THR A 157 4.19 -14.53 -6.97
C THR A 157 3.45 -13.56 -6.03
N PRO A 158 2.18 -13.24 -6.28
CA PRO A 158 1.40 -12.43 -5.35
C PRO A 158 1.33 -13.01 -3.93
N LEU A 159 1.20 -14.35 -3.81
CA LEU A 159 1.15 -15.04 -2.52
C LEU A 159 2.50 -14.96 -1.80
N GLU A 160 3.61 -15.22 -2.47
CA GLU A 160 4.96 -15.07 -1.91
C GLU A 160 5.25 -13.62 -1.53
N THR A 161 4.74 -12.64 -2.30
CA THR A 161 4.84 -11.22 -1.94
C THR A 161 4.10 -10.94 -0.63
N LEU A 162 2.88 -11.46 -0.44
CA LEU A 162 2.15 -11.33 0.83
C LEU A 162 2.88 -12.01 1.99
N GLN A 163 3.46 -13.19 1.77
CA GLN A 163 4.26 -13.91 2.77
C GLN A 163 5.48 -13.09 3.21
N GLU A 164 6.17 -12.45 2.28
CA GLU A 164 7.31 -11.60 2.59
C GLU A 164 6.88 -10.33 3.35
N VAL A 165 5.77 -9.69 2.98
CA VAL A 165 5.18 -8.58 3.75
C VAL A 165 4.85 -9.02 5.17
N ALA A 166 4.20 -10.18 5.35
CA ALA A 166 3.86 -10.72 6.66
C ALA A 166 5.10 -11.01 7.50
N ARG A 167 6.19 -11.53 6.90
CA ARG A 167 7.48 -11.76 7.56
C ARG A 167 8.10 -10.45 8.06
N LEU A 168 8.15 -9.40 7.22
CA LEU A 168 8.70 -8.09 7.59
C LEU A 168 7.90 -7.46 8.73
N VAL A 169 6.58 -7.50 8.66
CA VAL A 169 5.70 -7.02 9.72
C VAL A 169 5.94 -7.79 11.03
N ALA A 170 6.10 -9.10 10.97
CA ALA A 170 6.37 -9.92 12.15
C ALA A 170 7.74 -9.61 12.79
N SER A 171 8.73 -9.21 11.99
CA SER A 171 10.06 -8.77 12.50
C SER A 171 10.06 -7.30 12.98
N GLY A 172 8.97 -6.56 12.81
CA GLY A 172 8.90 -5.14 13.15
C GLY A 172 9.47 -4.20 12.08
N GLU A 173 9.88 -4.73 10.93
CA GLU A 173 10.37 -3.90 9.83
C GLU A 173 9.24 -3.06 9.21
N GLY A 174 9.53 -1.81 8.91
CA GLY A 174 8.54 -0.86 8.38
C GLY A 174 7.53 -0.35 9.41
N GLN A 175 7.71 -0.63 10.70
CA GLN A 175 6.80 -0.15 11.74
C GLN A 175 6.91 1.37 11.90
N VAL A 176 5.77 2.04 11.88
CA VAL A 176 5.62 3.48 12.09
C VAL A 176 5.23 3.72 13.54
N HIS A 177 6.04 4.49 14.26
CA HIS A 177 5.87 4.74 15.70
C HIS A 177 5.36 6.16 16.04
N GLY A 178 5.22 7.03 15.04
CA GLY A 178 4.78 8.42 15.20
C GLY A 178 4.89 9.20 13.91
N LEU A 179 4.67 10.51 14.00
CA LEU A 179 4.81 11.39 12.84
C LEU A 179 6.23 11.33 12.26
N LEU A 180 6.30 11.19 10.96
CA LEU A 180 7.56 11.11 10.24
C LEU A 180 8.07 12.52 9.88
N PRO A 181 9.38 12.80 9.99
CA PRO A 181 9.92 14.09 9.64
C PRO A 181 9.76 14.35 8.14
N THR A 182 9.22 15.52 7.80
CA THR A 182 9.13 15.97 6.41
C THR A 182 10.54 16.24 5.88
N PRO A 183 10.92 15.73 4.70
CA PRO A 183 12.19 16.09 4.07
C PRO A 183 12.27 17.61 3.90
N ARG A 184 13.40 18.19 4.30
CA ARG A 184 13.70 19.61 4.06
C ARG A 184 14.08 19.87 2.63
#